data_66a1ae15848cab1f4df56431d0af0e14
#
_entry.id   66a1ae15848cab1f4df56431d0af0e14
#
_cell.length_a   1.000
_cell.length_b   1.000
_cell.length_c   1.000
_cell.angle_alpha   90.00
_cell.angle_beta   90.00
_cell.angle_gamma   90.00
#
_symmetry.space_group_name_H-M   'P 1'
#
loop_
_entity.id
_entity.type
_entity.pdbx_description
1 polymer ?
#
loop_
_entity_poly.entity_id
_entity_poly.type
_entity_poly.pdbx_seq_one_letter_code
_entity_poly.pdbx_strand_id
1 'polypeptide(L)'
;MNALLVNIDVDDLEKATRFYCDGLGLRVGRRFDGWTELVGSAAPIYLLPKACGSEAFAGGAKRDYARHWTPVHLDFVVPDIGTAIERAVAAGAKLERDATSHAYGKLALLADPFGNGFCLLQFTGRGYDEIAIASARR
;
A
#
# COMPACT_ATOMS: atom_id res chain seq x y z
N MET A 1 -11.65 -19.48 7.96
CA MET A 1 -10.85 -18.45 7.27
C MET A 1 -10.62 -17.29 8.23
N ASN A 2 -9.40 -16.81 8.34
CA ASN A 2 -9.09 -15.64 9.14
C ASN A 2 -9.42 -14.36 8.37
N ALA A 3 -9.93 -13.34 9.04
CA ALA A 3 -10.00 -12.00 8.50
C ALA A 3 -8.61 -11.34 8.56
N LEU A 4 -8.28 -10.53 7.56
CA LEU A 4 -7.04 -9.78 7.52
C LEU A 4 -7.33 -8.29 7.69
N LEU A 5 -6.63 -7.66 8.62
CA LEU A 5 -6.62 -6.21 8.80
C LEU A 5 -5.20 -5.70 8.57
N VAL A 6 -5.07 -4.58 7.87
CA VAL A 6 -3.77 -3.95 7.61
C VAL A 6 -3.69 -2.68 8.43
N ASN A 7 -2.63 -2.52 9.21
CA ASN A 7 -2.36 -1.30 9.96
C ASN A 7 -1.12 -0.62 9.39
N ILE A 8 -1.20 0.68 9.17
CA ILE A 8 -0.08 1.49 8.69
C ILE A 8 0.16 2.62 9.67
N ASP A 9 1.35 2.67 10.24
CA ASP A 9 1.78 3.81 11.06
C ASP A 9 2.05 5.01 10.17
N VAL A 10 1.59 6.17 10.59
CA VAL A 10 1.78 7.44 9.89
C VAL A 10 2.06 8.54 10.93
N ASP A 11 2.78 9.59 10.55
CA ASP A 11 3.03 10.73 11.44
C ASP A 11 2.04 11.88 11.24
N ASP A 12 1.24 11.83 10.19
CA ASP A 12 0.22 12.84 9.87
C ASP A 12 -1.03 12.14 9.31
N LEU A 13 -2.06 12.03 10.14
CA LEU A 13 -3.28 11.28 9.80
C LEU A 13 -4.05 11.90 8.64
N GLU A 14 -4.18 13.24 8.60
CA GLU A 14 -4.90 13.91 7.52
C GLU A 14 -4.20 13.75 6.19
N LYS A 15 -2.88 13.92 6.16
CA LYS A 15 -2.07 13.73 4.97
C LYS A 15 -2.15 12.29 4.47
N ALA A 16 -2.09 11.32 5.38
CA ALA A 16 -2.21 9.90 5.05
C ALA A 16 -3.59 9.57 4.49
N THR A 17 -4.64 10.08 5.12
CA THR A 17 -6.01 9.86 4.64
C THR A 17 -6.19 10.41 3.22
N ARG A 18 -5.73 11.63 2.96
CA ARG A 18 -5.78 12.21 1.61
C ARG A 18 -4.99 11.37 0.60
N PHE A 19 -3.78 10.95 0.96
CA PHE A 19 -2.96 10.16 0.04
C PHE A 19 -3.64 8.86 -0.35
N TYR A 20 -4.08 8.07 0.62
CA TYR A 20 -4.66 6.76 0.33
C TYR A 20 -6.03 6.85 -0.34
N CYS A 21 -6.81 7.88 -0.04
CA CYS A 21 -8.08 8.11 -0.72
C CYS A 21 -7.88 8.65 -2.15
N ASP A 22 -7.14 9.74 -2.30
CA ASP A 22 -6.95 10.38 -3.60
C ASP A 22 -6.02 9.58 -4.51
N GLY A 23 -4.96 9.01 -3.94
CA GLY A 23 -3.91 8.30 -4.67
C GLY A 23 -4.26 6.87 -5.03
N LEU A 24 -4.92 6.14 -4.14
CA LEU A 24 -5.21 4.72 -4.30
C LEU A 24 -6.71 4.40 -4.40
N GLY A 25 -7.56 5.40 -4.40
CA GLY A 25 -9.00 5.22 -4.60
C GLY A 25 -9.74 4.62 -3.41
N LEU A 26 -9.15 4.67 -2.21
CA LEU A 26 -9.82 4.19 -1.02
C LEU A 26 -10.81 5.22 -0.49
N ARG A 27 -11.66 4.80 0.43
CA ARG A 27 -12.67 5.66 1.07
C ARG A 27 -12.54 5.55 2.57
N VAL A 28 -12.84 6.64 3.28
CA VAL A 28 -12.95 6.60 4.73
C VAL A 28 -14.14 5.75 5.12
N GLY A 29 -13.91 4.77 5.96
CA GLY A 29 -14.93 3.96 6.62
C GLY A 29 -15.24 4.52 8.00
N ARG A 30 -14.92 3.77 9.05
CA ARG A 30 -15.12 4.24 10.43
C ARG A 30 -14.05 5.24 10.83
N ARG A 31 -14.45 6.26 11.54
CA ARG A 31 -13.54 7.19 12.21
C ARG A 31 -13.54 6.87 13.69
N PHE A 32 -12.34 6.84 14.27
CA PHE A 32 -12.13 6.60 15.69
C PHE A 32 -11.53 7.84 16.34
N ASP A 33 -11.39 7.82 17.64
CA ASP A 33 -10.69 8.88 18.34
C ASP A 33 -9.19 8.82 18.02
N GLY A 34 -8.77 9.67 17.06
CA GLY A 34 -7.37 9.82 16.66
C GLY A 34 -6.86 8.82 15.61
N TRP A 35 -7.70 7.95 15.04
CA TRP A 35 -7.30 7.05 13.96
C TRP A 35 -8.46 6.77 13.00
N THR A 36 -8.18 6.17 11.84
CA THR A 36 -9.15 6.10 10.74
C THR A 36 -9.07 4.75 10.03
N GLU A 37 -10.24 4.22 9.69
CA GLU A 37 -10.38 3.05 8.80
C GLU A 37 -10.56 3.51 7.36
N LEU A 38 -9.84 2.86 6.45
CA LEU A 38 -10.03 3.00 5.02
C LEU A 38 -10.58 1.70 4.45
N VAL A 39 -11.57 1.84 3.59
CA VAL A 39 -12.22 0.73 2.90
C VAL A 39 -12.10 0.92 1.39
N GLY A 40 -12.42 -0.12 0.61
CA GLY A 40 -12.36 -0.11 -0.85
C GLY A 40 -11.29 -1.03 -1.42
N SER A 41 -10.54 -1.73 -0.58
CA SER A 41 -9.66 -2.83 -0.96
C SER A 41 -10.13 -4.15 -0.34
N ALA A 42 -9.47 -5.25 -0.68
CA ALA A 42 -9.84 -6.58 -0.19
C ALA A 42 -9.77 -6.70 1.34
N ALA A 43 -8.87 -5.96 1.97
CA ALA A 43 -8.77 -5.87 3.43
C ALA A 43 -8.90 -4.40 3.86
N PRO A 44 -9.55 -4.10 4.99
CA PRO A 44 -9.56 -2.74 5.51
C PRO A 44 -8.16 -2.32 5.96
N ILE A 45 -7.84 -1.05 5.76
CA ILE A 45 -6.57 -0.45 6.16
C ILE A 45 -6.86 0.56 7.26
N TYR A 46 -6.10 0.48 8.35
CA TYR A 46 -6.19 1.41 9.47
C TYR A 46 -4.95 2.29 9.48
N LEU A 47 -5.16 3.59 9.55
CA LEU A 47 -4.08 4.57 9.68
C LEU A 47 -3.93 4.92 11.15
N LEU A 48 -2.75 4.64 11.69
CA LEU A 48 -2.44 4.80 13.11
C LEU A 48 -1.39 5.90 13.28
N PRO A 49 -1.76 7.08 13.83
CA PRO A 49 -0.78 8.13 14.09
C PRO A 49 0.21 7.69 15.18
N LYS A 50 1.48 7.72 14.82
CA LYS A 50 2.60 7.40 15.71
C LYS A 50 3.72 8.40 15.47
N ALA A 51 4.20 9.02 16.52
CA ALA A 51 5.23 10.04 16.40
C ALA A 51 6.53 9.47 15.83
N CYS A 52 7.19 10.24 14.96
CA CYS A 52 8.56 9.95 14.53
C CYS A 52 9.47 9.90 15.76
N GLY A 53 10.38 8.93 15.80
CA GLY A 53 11.27 8.71 16.93
C GLY A 53 10.67 7.92 18.09
N SER A 54 9.37 7.60 18.05
CA SER A 54 8.75 6.73 19.07
C SER A 54 9.16 5.27 18.86
N GLU A 55 9.21 4.50 19.95
CA GLU A 55 9.57 3.10 19.88
C GLU A 55 8.48 2.28 19.18
N ALA A 56 8.86 1.49 18.19
CA ALA A 56 7.95 0.58 17.51
C ALA A 56 7.62 -0.63 18.39
N PHE A 57 8.59 -1.05 19.22
CA PHE A 57 8.44 -2.05 20.26
C PHE A 57 9.46 -1.79 21.36
N ALA A 58 9.22 -2.31 22.55
CA ALA A 58 10.05 -2.01 23.73
C ALA A 58 11.52 -2.35 23.49
N GLY A 59 12.41 -1.35 23.65
CA GLY A 59 13.86 -1.47 23.50
C GLY A 59 14.34 -1.68 22.06
N GLY A 60 13.46 -1.54 21.07
CA GLY A 60 13.75 -1.82 19.67
C GLY A 60 13.85 -0.59 18.78
N ALA A 61 13.55 -0.81 17.50
CA ALA A 61 13.63 0.21 16.47
C ALA A 61 12.70 1.38 16.76
N LYS A 62 13.17 2.57 16.44
CA LYS A 62 12.36 3.79 16.49
C LYS A 62 11.71 4.05 15.15
N ARG A 63 10.50 4.61 15.17
CA ARG A 63 9.77 4.97 13.96
C ARG A 63 10.48 6.10 13.24
N ASP A 64 10.60 5.92 11.92
CA ASP A 64 11.19 6.89 11.01
C ASP A 64 10.36 6.87 9.72
N TYR A 65 9.88 8.03 9.29
CA TYR A 65 9.03 8.15 8.10
C TYR A 65 9.80 8.61 6.85
N ALA A 66 11.13 8.62 6.91
CA ALA A 66 11.94 8.62 5.71
C ALA A 66 11.82 7.28 4.99
N ARG A 67 12.21 7.21 3.71
CA ARG A 67 12.15 5.95 2.96
C ARG A 67 12.91 4.85 3.71
N HIS A 68 12.22 3.77 4.01
CA HIS A 68 12.76 2.65 4.75
C HIS A 68 12.38 1.32 4.09
N TRP A 69 13.08 0.27 4.46
CA TRP A 69 12.77 -1.08 4.04
C TRP A 69 11.96 -1.80 5.13
N THR A 70 10.95 -2.55 4.68
CA THR A 70 10.25 -3.53 5.51
C THR A 70 10.17 -4.85 4.74
N PRO A 71 10.18 -6.00 5.42
CA PRO A 71 10.08 -7.30 4.76
C PRO A 71 8.69 -7.56 4.17
N VAL A 72 7.69 -6.80 4.57
CA VAL A 72 6.31 -6.89 4.07
C VAL A 72 5.98 -5.61 3.34
N HIS A 73 5.41 -5.73 2.14
CA HIS A 73 4.87 -4.61 1.38
C HIS A 73 3.51 -4.99 0.80
N LEU A 74 2.73 -4.00 0.45
CA LEU A 74 1.42 -4.18 -0.14
C LEU A 74 1.51 -4.03 -1.66
N ASP A 75 0.82 -4.90 -2.37
CA ASP A 75 0.56 -4.74 -3.79
C ASP A 75 -0.92 -4.40 -3.97
N PHE A 76 -1.19 -3.29 -4.65
CA PHE A 76 -2.55 -2.93 -5.06
C PHE A 76 -2.76 -3.38 -6.50
N VAL A 77 -3.69 -4.29 -6.71
CA VAL A 77 -4.06 -4.76 -8.04
C VAL A 77 -5.04 -3.77 -8.64
N VAL A 78 -4.69 -3.25 -9.81
CA VAL A 78 -5.43 -2.18 -10.49
C VAL A 78 -5.78 -2.59 -11.92
N PRO A 79 -6.88 -2.04 -12.49
CA PRO A 79 -7.26 -2.38 -13.86
C PRO A 79 -6.39 -1.71 -14.92
N ASP A 80 -5.78 -0.55 -14.62
CA ASP A 80 -4.91 0.19 -15.53
C ASP A 80 -3.76 0.81 -14.74
N ILE A 81 -2.56 0.25 -14.91
CA ILE A 81 -1.42 0.65 -14.11
C ILE A 81 -0.93 2.06 -14.46
N GLY A 82 -1.02 2.48 -15.71
CA GLY A 82 -0.60 3.82 -16.12
C GLY A 82 -1.42 4.91 -15.43
N THR A 83 -2.73 4.79 -15.46
CA THR A 83 -3.65 5.70 -14.77
C THR A 83 -3.44 5.65 -13.24
N ALA A 84 -3.22 4.45 -12.70
CA ALA A 84 -2.99 4.29 -11.25
C ALA A 84 -1.68 4.96 -10.80
N ILE A 85 -0.61 4.85 -11.58
CA ILE A 85 0.67 5.52 -11.29
C ILE A 85 0.47 7.03 -11.29
N GLU A 86 -0.15 7.58 -12.33
CA GLU A 86 -0.40 9.03 -12.44
C GLU A 86 -1.19 9.55 -11.24
N ARG A 87 -2.22 8.83 -10.84
CA ARG A 87 -3.07 9.17 -9.70
C ARG A 87 -2.28 9.15 -8.39
N ALA A 88 -1.52 8.09 -8.16
CA ALA A 88 -0.73 7.93 -6.94
C ALA A 88 0.35 9.02 -6.82
N VAL A 89 1.06 9.30 -7.91
CA VAL A 89 2.11 10.34 -7.95
C VAL A 89 1.50 11.73 -7.72
N ALA A 90 0.35 12.02 -8.34
CA ALA A 90 -0.34 13.30 -8.13
C ALA A 90 -0.77 13.48 -6.66
N ALA A 91 -1.05 12.40 -5.95
CA ALA A 91 -1.43 12.44 -4.53
C ALA A 91 -0.22 12.43 -3.57
N GLY A 92 1.01 12.28 -4.08
CA GLY A 92 2.23 12.38 -3.26
C GLY A 92 3.11 11.14 -3.23
N ALA A 93 2.81 10.08 -3.98
CA ALA A 93 3.69 8.92 -4.09
C ALA A 93 4.96 9.29 -4.86
N LYS A 94 6.05 8.63 -4.49
CA LYS A 94 7.28 8.67 -5.28
C LYS A 94 7.33 7.43 -6.16
N LEU A 95 7.49 7.62 -7.47
CA LEU A 95 7.71 6.53 -8.42
C LEU A 95 9.18 6.10 -8.34
N GLU A 96 9.44 4.88 -7.89
CA GLU A 96 10.79 4.33 -7.77
C GLU A 96 11.19 3.49 -8.98
N ARG A 97 10.24 2.76 -9.54
CA ARG A 97 10.43 2.02 -10.78
C ARG A 97 9.12 2.06 -11.57
N ASP A 98 9.18 2.60 -12.77
CA ASP A 98 8.03 2.63 -13.68
C ASP A 98 7.58 1.22 -14.08
N ALA A 99 6.39 1.12 -14.63
CA ALA A 99 5.79 -0.16 -14.99
C ALA A 99 6.70 -0.97 -15.92
N THR A 100 6.97 -2.20 -15.52
CA THR A 100 7.68 -3.19 -16.34
C THR A 100 6.73 -4.35 -16.67
N SER A 101 6.88 -4.90 -17.88
CA SER A 101 6.05 -6.00 -18.36
C SER A 101 6.65 -7.35 -17.98
N HIS A 102 5.79 -8.24 -17.52
CA HIS A 102 6.10 -9.63 -17.16
C HIS A 102 5.04 -10.55 -17.76
N ALA A 103 5.28 -11.85 -17.73
CA ALA A 103 4.31 -12.81 -18.26
C ALA A 103 2.95 -12.73 -17.54
N TYR A 104 2.93 -12.35 -16.27
CA TYR A 104 1.70 -12.22 -15.46
C TYR A 104 1.03 -10.84 -15.58
N GLY A 105 1.71 -9.85 -16.11
CA GLY A 105 1.17 -8.49 -16.17
C GLY A 105 2.25 -7.42 -16.04
N LYS A 106 1.86 -6.28 -15.49
CA LYS A 106 2.74 -5.11 -15.31
C LYS A 106 2.87 -4.78 -13.84
N LEU A 107 4.09 -4.42 -13.43
CA LEU A 107 4.43 -4.12 -12.04
C LEU A 107 5.19 -2.80 -11.96
N ALA A 108 4.82 -1.93 -11.03
CA ALA A 108 5.52 -0.68 -10.71
C ALA A 108 5.82 -0.63 -9.21
N LEU A 109 6.93 0.01 -8.86
CA LEU A 109 7.36 0.22 -7.48
C LEU A 109 7.22 1.69 -7.13
N LEU A 110 6.55 1.97 -6.02
CA LEU A 110 6.33 3.32 -5.51
C LEU A 110 6.62 3.36 -4.00
N ALA A 111 6.72 4.56 -3.47
CA ALA A 111 6.73 4.78 -2.03
C ALA A 111 5.62 5.75 -1.65
N ASP A 112 4.98 5.51 -0.51
CA ASP A 112 4.03 6.45 0.04
C ASP A 112 4.74 7.65 0.71
N PRO A 113 4.03 8.72 1.11
CA PRO A 113 4.67 9.87 1.75
C PRO A 113 5.29 9.58 3.13
N PHE A 114 5.11 8.37 3.66
CA PHE A 114 5.57 7.96 4.99
C PHE A 114 6.71 6.95 4.93
N GLY A 115 7.36 6.84 3.77
CA GLY A 115 8.54 6.00 3.59
C GLY A 115 8.26 4.52 3.31
N ASN A 116 6.99 4.13 3.19
CA ASN A 116 6.60 2.75 2.93
C ASN A 116 6.63 2.45 1.43
N GLY A 117 7.39 1.43 1.02
CA GLY A 117 7.34 0.92 -0.35
C GLY A 117 6.06 0.12 -0.58
N PHE A 118 5.46 0.28 -1.76
CA PHE A 118 4.33 -0.52 -2.22
C PHE A 118 4.40 -0.71 -3.72
N CYS A 119 3.64 -1.67 -4.23
CA CYS A 119 3.57 -1.93 -5.65
C CYS A 119 2.18 -1.64 -6.20
N LEU A 120 2.14 -1.26 -7.46
CA LEU A 120 0.94 -1.33 -8.29
C LEU A 120 1.11 -2.48 -9.27
N LEU A 121 0.09 -3.31 -9.41
CA LEU A 121 0.11 -4.50 -10.22
C LEU A 121 -1.13 -4.54 -11.10
N GLN A 122 -0.92 -4.72 -12.39
CA GLN A 122 -2.01 -4.98 -13.35
C GLN A 122 -1.81 -6.36 -13.93
N PHE A 123 -2.70 -7.29 -13.60
CA PHE A 123 -2.67 -8.62 -14.21
C PHE A 123 -3.10 -8.56 -15.67
N THR A 124 -2.48 -9.41 -16.48
CA THR A 124 -2.86 -9.67 -17.86
C THR A 124 -3.05 -11.18 -18.08
N GLY A 125 -3.85 -11.57 -19.07
CA GLY A 125 -4.14 -12.97 -19.34
C GLY A 125 -4.72 -13.66 -18.10
N ARG A 126 -4.09 -14.76 -17.68
CA ARG A 126 -4.49 -15.51 -16.49
C ARG A 126 -3.75 -15.08 -15.21
N GLY A 127 -3.06 -13.95 -15.24
CA GLY A 127 -2.32 -13.44 -14.09
C GLY A 127 -1.19 -14.40 -13.67
N TYR A 128 -1.09 -14.69 -12.39
CA TYR A 128 -0.04 -15.57 -11.88
C TYR A 128 -0.13 -17.02 -12.39
N ASP A 129 -1.29 -17.44 -12.91
CA ASP A 129 -1.39 -18.75 -13.54
C ASP A 129 -0.52 -18.88 -14.79
N GLU A 130 -0.11 -17.76 -15.40
CA GLU A 130 0.81 -17.77 -16.53
C GLU A 130 2.22 -18.26 -16.15
N ILE A 131 2.61 -18.11 -14.88
CA ILE A 131 3.95 -18.45 -14.39
C ILE A 131 3.94 -19.52 -13.30
N ALA A 132 2.77 -19.97 -12.85
CA ALA A 132 2.66 -20.98 -11.82
C ALA A 132 3.14 -22.34 -12.35
N ILE A 133 3.95 -23.03 -11.57
CA ILE A 133 4.37 -24.41 -11.89
C ILE A 133 3.36 -25.43 -11.38
N ALA A 134 2.50 -25.02 -10.43
CA ALA A 134 1.38 -25.81 -9.92
C ALA A 134 0.37 -24.84 -9.29
N SER A 135 -0.93 -25.22 -9.36
CA SER A 135 -2.00 -24.47 -8.71
C SER A 135 -2.56 -25.28 -7.54
N ALA A 136 -2.72 -24.62 -6.38
CA ALA A 136 -3.37 -25.23 -5.24
C ALA A 136 -4.90 -25.21 -5.42
N ARG A 137 -5.58 -26.19 -4.87
CA ARG A 137 -7.04 -26.16 -4.76
C ARG A 137 -7.46 -25.11 -3.73
N ARG A 138 -8.48 -24.40 -4.03
CA ARG A 138 -9.08 -23.40 -3.16
C ARG A 138 -10.50 -23.78 -2.80
#